data_9e270ef8fd4eed4eee30d3e634815427
#
_entry.id   9e270ef8fd4eed4eee30d3e634815427
#
_cell.length_a   1.000
_cell.length_b   1.000
_cell.length_c   1.000
_cell.angle_alpha   90.00
_cell.angle_beta   90.00
_cell.angle_gamma   90.00
#
_symmetry.space_group_name_H-M   'P 1'
#
loop_
_entity.id
_entity.type
_entity.pdbx_description
1 polymer ?
#
loop_
_entity_poly.entity_id
_entity_poly.type
_entity_poly.pdbx_seq_one_letter_code
_entity_poly.pdbx_strand_id
1 'polypeptide(L)'
;AALLSLLLLVGCSADEDTATNDSSAVGSSEMIESSSEQDESMMEDSAEGDMEESELLETPYIYGAVGALADNNLTMEEMFTYAIQDEHLAHEEYAYVLETFGDQAPFNNIISSEAQHITEMTVLFEKYNLAVPADESADHIQRAADVREALDNCAAGEVDNIAMYNKFLEQDIPDDVRATFTALRNASEGHLQAFNKSLEKY
;
A
#
# COMPACT_ATOMS: atom_id res chain seq x y z
N ALA A 1 48.53 -7.81 -0.75
CA ALA A 1 48.58 -7.75 0.72
C ALA A 1 47.16 -8.06 1.24
N ALA A 2 47.07 -9.16 1.96
CA ALA A 2 45.85 -9.66 2.57
C ALA A 2 45.60 -8.96 3.92
N LEU A 3 44.34 -8.70 4.24
CA LEU A 3 43.84 -8.48 5.61
C LEU A 3 42.40 -9.04 5.59
N LEU A 4 42.21 -10.10 6.07
CA LEU A 4 41.93 -10.84 7.29
C LEU A 4 40.67 -10.33 8.00
N SER A 5 39.62 -11.15 7.86
CA SER A 5 38.37 -11.15 8.58
C SER A 5 38.55 -11.15 10.10
N LEU A 6 37.62 -10.48 10.78
CA LEU A 6 37.34 -10.77 12.18
C LEU A 6 35.85 -10.92 12.39
N LEU A 7 35.41 -12.17 12.49
CA LEU A 7 34.12 -12.58 13.01
C LEU A 7 34.11 -12.32 14.52
N LEU A 8 33.10 -11.62 15.02
CA LEU A 8 32.75 -11.65 16.44
C LEU A 8 31.34 -12.23 16.58
N LEU A 9 31.32 -13.49 16.96
CA LEU A 9 30.18 -14.18 17.57
C LEU A 9 30.06 -13.70 19.02
N VAL A 10 28.91 -13.14 19.38
CA VAL A 10 28.48 -13.08 20.78
C VAL A 10 27.12 -13.74 20.85
N GLY A 11 27.12 -14.90 21.47
CA GLY A 11 25.92 -15.62 21.86
C GLY A 11 25.58 -15.33 23.32
N CYS A 12 24.49 -15.93 23.76
CA CYS A 12 23.94 -16.04 25.14
C CYS A 12 22.85 -15.02 25.45
N SER A 13 21.80 -15.34 26.09
CA SER A 13 21.22 -16.57 26.70
C SER A 13 19.77 -16.26 27.01
N ALA A 14 18.97 -17.31 27.03
CA ALA A 14 17.61 -17.30 27.54
C ALA A 14 17.60 -17.09 29.05
N ASP A 15 16.57 -16.43 29.57
CA ASP A 15 16.03 -16.70 30.91
C ASP A 15 14.51 -16.63 30.86
N GLU A 16 13.91 -17.77 31.21
CA GLU A 16 12.51 -17.95 31.55
C GLU A 16 12.29 -17.38 32.94
N ASP A 17 11.18 -16.69 33.17
CA ASP A 17 10.52 -16.72 34.47
C ASP A 17 9.01 -16.60 34.37
N THR A 18 8.36 -17.63 34.85
CA THR A 18 6.97 -17.84 35.13
C THR A 18 6.54 -17.13 36.42
N ALA A 19 5.39 -16.47 36.40
CA ALA A 19 4.57 -16.35 37.61
C ALA A 19 3.09 -16.10 37.29
N THR A 20 2.29 -17.02 37.73
CA THR A 20 0.84 -17.10 37.88
C THR A 20 0.34 -16.19 39.00
N ASN A 21 -0.87 -15.63 38.91
CA ASN A 21 -1.97 -15.67 39.87
C ASN A 21 -3.08 -14.70 39.47
N ASP A 22 -4.28 -15.12 39.18
CA ASP A 22 -5.44 -15.57 39.95
C ASP A 22 -6.15 -14.46 40.73
N SER A 23 -7.47 -14.52 40.63
CA SER A 23 -8.56 -14.15 41.53
C SER A 23 -9.52 -13.02 41.15
N SER A 24 -10.63 -13.35 40.57
CA SER A 24 -12.00 -13.36 41.14
C SER A 24 -12.54 -12.10 41.82
N ALA A 25 -13.70 -11.62 41.40
CA ALA A 25 -14.99 -11.49 42.09
C ALA A 25 -15.90 -10.50 41.36
N VAL A 26 -17.01 -10.90 40.79
CA VAL A 26 -18.41 -11.00 41.32
C VAL A 26 -18.97 -9.70 41.89
N GLY A 27 -20.11 -9.26 41.32
CA GLY A 27 -20.99 -8.25 41.89
C GLY A 27 -22.04 -7.77 40.90
N SER A 28 -23.06 -8.32 40.90
CA SER A 28 -24.52 -8.37 40.76
C SER A 28 -25.27 -7.04 40.85
N SER A 29 -26.35 -7.00 40.02
CA SER A 29 -27.70 -6.44 40.23
C SER A 29 -27.86 -4.93 40.34
N GLU A 30 -28.76 -4.31 39.58
CA GLU A 30 -30.19 -4.28 39.81
C GLU A 30 -30.96 -3.66 38.65
N MET A 31 -32.13 -4.22 38.39
CA MET A 31 -33.18 -3.71 37.52
C MET A 31 -33.96 -2.60 38.21
N ILE A 32 -34.44 -1.61 37.47
CA ILE A 32 -35.68 -0.91 37.78
C ILE A 32 -36.47 -0.70 36.50
N GLU A 33 -37.62 -1.34 36.43
CA GLU A 33 -38.74 -1.02 35.54
C GLU A 33 -39.49 0.21 36.06
N SER A 34 -40.01 1.03 35.16
CA SER A 34 -41.30 1.70 35.37
C SER A 34 -41.82 2.29 34.05
N SER A 35 -42.87 1.73 33.60
CA SER A 35 -44.05 2.02 32.81
C SER A 35 -44.64 3.44 32.90
N SER A 36 -45.22 3.92 31.80
CA SER A 36 -46.63 4.24 31.50
C SER A 36 -46.71 5.35 30.44
N GLU A 37 -47.37 5.03 29.39
CA GLU A 37 -48.73 5.35 28.85
C GLU A 37 -48.84 6.64 28.06
N GLN A 38 -49.12 6.45 26.76
CA GLN A 38 -50.14 7.00 25.85
C GLN A 38 -50.36 8.51 25.83
N ASP A 39 -50.23 9.11 24.64
CA ASP A 39 -51.34 9.83 24.01
C ASP A 39 -51.19 9.87 22.49
N GLU A 40 -52.28 9.55 21.81
CA GLU A 40 -52.47 9.63 20.36
C GLU A 40 -52.86 11.05 19.96
N SER A 41 -52.29 11.56 18.88
CA SER A 41 -53.07 12.41 17.98
C SER A 41 -52.45 12.46 16.58
N MET A 42 -53.31 12.08 15.63
CA MET A 42 -53.14 12.16 14.18
C MET A 42 -52.76 13.58 13.74
N MET A 43 -51.91 13.66 12.69
CA MET A 43 -52.22 14.42 11.49
C MET A 43 -51.31 13.99 10.35
N GLU A 44 -51.96 13.53 9.31
CA GLU A 44 -51.37 13.34 7.97
C GLU A 44 -50.88 14.68 7.43
N ASP A 45 -49.67 14.72 6.91
CA ASP A 45 -49.37 15.61 5.81
C ASP A 45 -48.35 14.93 4.88
N SER A 46 -48.82 14.73 3.70
CA SER A 46 -48.11 14.18 2.57
C SER A 46 -47.11 15.22 2.05
N ALA A 47 -45.85 14.95 2.22
CA ALA A 47 -44.79 15.58 1.40
C ALA A 47 -43.98 14.47 0.78
N GLU A 48 -44.31 14.15 -0.47
CA GLU A 48 -43.40 13.49 -1.39
C GLU A 48 -42.18 14.42 -1.51
N GLY A 49 -41.17 14.15 -0.70
CA GLY A 49 -39.82 14.69 -0.89
C GLY A 49 -39.11 13.77 -1.83
N ASP A 50 -38.88 14.24 -3.06
CA ASP A 50 -37.89 13.70 -3.97
C ASP A 50 -36.62 13.41 -3.17
N MET A 51 -36.33 12.14 -2.94
CA MET A 51 -34.99 11.72 -2.56
C MET A 51 -34.14 11.89 -3.81
N GLU A 52 -33.51 13.05 -3.93
CA GLU A 52 -32.35 13.18 -4.78
C GLU A 52 -31.41 12.04 -4.38
N GLU A 53 -31.31 11.07 -5.27
CA GLU A 53 -30.25 10.09 -5.29
C GLU A 53 -28.96 10.91 -5.37
N SER A 54 -28.40 11.23 -4.20
CA SER A 54 -27.07 11.82 -4.14
C SER A 54 -26.15 10.81 -4.77
N GLU A 55 -25.82 11.06 -6.04
CA GLU A 55 -24.70 10.44 -6.72
C GLU A 55 -23.54 10.49 -5.72
N LEU A 56 -23.25 9.35 -5.11
CA LEU A 56 -22.02 9.16 -4.36
C LEU A 56 -20.92 9.38 -5.38
N LEU A 57 -20.42 10.62 -5.42
CA LEU A 57 -19.16 10.91 -6.07
C LEU A 57 -18.15 10.02 -5.39
N GLU A 58 -17.90 8.86 -6.01
CA GLU A 58 -16.79 8.02 -5.58
C GLU A 58 -15.57 8.93 -5.54
N THR A 59 -15.00 9.10 -4.36
CA THR A 59 -13.75 9.86 -4.24
C THR A 59 -12.76 9.17 -5.16
N PRO A 60 -12.14 9.89 -6.10
CA PRO A 60 -11.21 9.25 -7.02
C PRO A 60 -10.17 8.49 -6.22
N TYR A 61 -9.87 7.27 -6.63
CA TYR A 61 -8.79 6.47 -6.09
C TYR A 61 -7.49 7.28 -6.17
N ILE A 62 -6.95 7.65 -5.02
CA ILE A 62 -5.78 8.55 -4.89
C ILE A 62 -4.63 7.83 -4.18
N TYR A 63 -4.22 6.65 -4.64
CA TYR A 63 -3.13 5.86 -4.08
C TYR A 63 -2.05 5.63 -5.14
N GLY A 64 -0.77 5.67 -4.74
CA GLY A 64 0.34 5.37 -5.62
C GLY A 64 0.38 6.23 -6.89
N ALA A 65 0.73 5.61 -8.01
CA ALA A 65 0.88 6.28 -9.31
C ALA A 65 -0.41 6.94 -9.78
N VAL A 66 -1.56 6.30 -9.59
CA VAL A 66 -2.87 6.87 -10.00
C VAL A 66 -3.15 8.18 -9.25
N GLY A 67 -2.88 8.20 -7.93
CA GLY A 67 -2.99 9.41 -7.13
C GLY A 67 -2.04 10.50 -7.60
N ALA A 68 -0.78 10.17 -7.79
CA ALA A 68 0.25 11.08 -8.26
C ALA A 68 -0.08 11.70 -9.63
N LEU A 69 -0.61 10.90 -10.56
CA LEU A 69 -0.96 11.36 -11.91
C LEU A 69 -2.15 12.30 -11.90
N ALA A 70 -3.10 12.12 -10.99
CA ALA A 70 -4.27 12.98 -10.82
C ALA A 70 -3.95 14.29 -10.09
N ASP A 71 -2.92 14.32 -9.24
CA ASP A 71 -2.53 15.49 -8.46
C ASP A 71 -1.82 16.55 -9.33
N ASN A 72 -2.30 17.77 -9.30
CA ASN A 72 -1.74 18.87 -10.10
C ASN A 72 -0.84 19.83 -9.29
N ASN A 73 -0.60 19.54 -8.01
CA ASN A 73 0.13 20.46 -7.13
C ASN A 73 1.05 19.68 -6.15
N LEU A 74 1.92 18.86 -6.70
CA LEU A 74 2.80 17.96 -5.96
C LEU A 74 3.85 18.71 -5.12
N THR A 75 3.84 18.48 -3.83
CA THR A 75 4.98 18.75 -2.94
C THR A 75 5.97 17.59 -2.95
N MET A 76 7.18 17.81 -2.41
CA MET A 76 8.16 16.73 -2.30
C MET A 76 7.68 15.60 -1.35
N GLU A 77 6.97 15.94 -0.27
CA GLU A 77 6.39 14.95 0.65
C GLU A 77 5.31 14.10 -0.04
N GLU A 78 4.44 14.72 -0.84
CA GLU A 78 3.44 14.00 -1.63
C GLU A 78 4.09 13.10 -2.69
N MET A 79 5.14 13.57 -3.39
CA MET A 79 5.88 12.74 -4.33
C MET A 79 6.49 11.50 -3.64
N PHE A 80 7.06 11.67 -2.43
CA PHE A 80 7.59 10.54 -1.67
C PHE A 80 6.49 9.59 -1.23
N THR A 81 5.36 10.12 -0.78
CA THR A 81 4.20 9.34 -0.34
C THR A 81 3.65 8.50 -1.49
N TYR A 82 3.37 9.10 -2.64
CA TYR A 82 2.89 8.36 -3.80
C TYR A 82 3.90 7.33 -4.30
N ALA A 83 5.20 7.68 -4.32
CA ALA A 83 6.23 6.75 -4.73
C ALA A 83 6.26 5.49 -3.84
N ILE A 84 6.35 5.64 -2.52
CA ILE A 84 6.43 4.49 -1.63
C ILE A 84 5.12 3.68 -1.60
N GLN A 85 3.97 4.33 -1.78
CA GLN A 85 2.68 3.65 -1.93
C GLN A 85 2.65 2.77 -3.17
N ASP A 86 3.19 3.24 -4.28
CA ASP A 86 3.22 2.51 -5.54
C ASP A 86 4.18 1.31 -5.48
N GLU A 87 5.36 1.48 -4.86
CA GLU A 87 6.30 0.38 -4.65
C GLU A 87 5.72 -0.71 -3.72
N HIS A 88 4.97 -0.31 -2.67
CA HIS A 88 4.25 -1.26 -1.82
C HIS A 88 3.15 -1.98 -2.60
N LEU A 89 2.40 -1.26 -3.43
CA LEU A 89 1.32 -1.84 -4.24
C LEU A 89 1.87 -2.88 -5.22
N ALA A 90 2.93 -2.55 -5.96
CA ALA A 90 3.58 -3.47 -6.88
C ALA A 90 4.10 -4.73 -6.14
N HIS A 91 4.77 -4.55 -4.99
CA HIS A 91 5.24 -5.67 -4.18
C HIS A 91 4.10 -6.59 -3.73
N GLU A 92 3.00 -6.01 -3.23
CA GLU A 92 1.84 -6.78 -2.73
C GLU A 92 1.10 -7.48 -3.86
N GLU A 93 0.94 -6.86 -5.01
CA GLU A 93 0.35 -7.49 -6.21
C GLU A 93 1.19 -8.69 -6.68
N TYR A 94 2.53 -8.55 -6.70
CA TYR A 94 3.40 -9.67 -7.10
C TYR A 94 3.39 -10.78 -6.06
N ALA A 95 3.33 -10.46 -4.77
CA ALA A 95 3.17 -11.44 -3.69
C ALA A 95 1.85 -12.20 -3.83
N TYR A 96 0.73 -11.49 -4.07
CA TYR A 96 -0.57 -12.08 -4.32
C TYR A 96 -0.56 -13.07 -5.50
N VAL A 97 0.09 -12.71 -6.61
CA VAL A 97 0.19 -13.59 -7.78
C VAL A 97 0.97 -14.86 -7.45
N LEU A 98 2.09 -14.75 -6.75
CA LEU A 98 2.92 -15.89 -6.35
C LEU A 98 2.20 -16.78 -5.34
N GLU A 99 1.43 -16.21 -4.41
CA GLU A 99 0.62 -16.98 -3.46
C GLU A 99 -0.54 -17.71 -4.14
N THR A 100 -1.22 -17.04 -5.07
CA THR A 100 -2.45 -17.54 -5.69
C THR A 100 -2.18 -18.55 -6.80
N PHE A 101 -1.19 -18.26 -7.66
CA PHE A 101 -0.92 -19.02 -8.88
C PHE A 101 0.40 -19.80 -8.84
N GLY A 102 1.15 -19.70 -7.72
CA GLY A 102 2.45 -20.35 -7.56
C GLY A 102 3.59 -19.58 -8.22
N ASP A 103 4.73 -20.27 -8.39
CA ASP A 103 5.96 -19.70 -8.94
C ASP A 103 5.81 -19.32 -10.41
N GLN A 104 5.56 -18.04 -10.66
CA GLN A 104 5.32 -17.46 -11.98
C GLN A 104 6.39 -16.42 -12.33
N ALA A 105 6.99 -16.56 -13.52
CA ALA A 105 7.84 -15.53 -14.08
C ALA A 105 6.96 -14.48 -14.83
N PRO A 106 7.25 -13.16 -14.71
CA PRO A 106 8.47 -12.59 -14.12
C PRO A 106 8.36 -12.29 -12.61
N PHE A 107 7.21 -12.44 -11.97
CA PHE A 107 6.93 -12.01 -10.60
C PHE A 107 7.99 -12.51 -9.59
N ASN A 108 8.36 -13.78 -9.64
CA ASN A 108 9.38 -14.38 -8.77
C ASN A 108 10.79 -13.77 -8.93
N ASN A 109 11.05 -13.11 -10.04
CA ASN A 109 12.36 -12.50 -10.30
C ASN A 109 12.40 -11.02 -9.90
N ILE A 110 11.25 -10.33 -9.94
CA ILE A 110 11.19 -8.88 -9.74
C ILE A 110 10.68 -8.46 -8.36
N ILE A 111 9.96 -9.32 -7.62
CA ILE A 111 9.42 -8.97 -6.29
C ILE A 111 10.51 -8.49 -5.30
N SER A 112 11.71 -9.04 -5.38
CA SER A 112 12.82 -8.57 -4.53
C SER A 112 13.36 -7.19 -4.93
N SER A 113 13.14 -6.77 -6.17
CA SER A 113 13.44 -5.41 -6.63
C SER A 113 12.51 -4.42 -5.95
N GLU A 114 11.21 -4.72 -5.89
CA GLU A 114 10.24 -3.84 -5.22
C GLU A 114 10.55 -3.69 -3.72
N ALA A 115 10.92 -4.78 -3.04
CA ALA A 115 11.35 -4.70 -1.64
C ALA A 115 12.60 -3.79 -1.46
N GLN A 116 13.51 -3.78 -2.44
CA GLN A 116 14.63 -2.86 -2.46
C GLN A 116 14.18 -1.41 -2.72
N HIS A 117 13.27 -1.18 -3.65
CA HIS A 117 12.74 0.14 -3.97
C HIS A 117 12.05 0.78 -2.75
N ILE A 118 11.24 0.02 -2.00
CA ILE A 118 10.66 0.45 -0.72
C ILE A 118 11.75 0.87 0.26
N THR A 119 12.84 0.10 0.34
CA THR A 119 13.99 0.46 1.20
C THR A 119 14.65 1.76 0.75
N GLU A 120 14.85 1.96 -0.55
CA GLU A 120 15.45 3.18 -1.10
C GLU A 120 14.56 4.41 -0.84
N MET A 121 13.25 4.27 -0.97
CA MET A 121 12.30 5.32 -0.60
C MET A 121 12.32 5.62 0.90
N THR A 122 12.34 4.59 1.75
CA THR A 122 12.45 4.77 3.21
C THR A 122 13.69 5.58 3.60
N VAL A 123 14.84 5.35 2.96
CA VAL A 123 16.07 6.14 3.17
C VAL A 123 15.88 7.62 2.81
N LEU A 124 15.10 7.93 1.76
CA LEU A 124 14.76 9.32 1.44
C LEU A 124 13.87 9.95 2.52
N PHE A 125 12.82 9.25 2.98
CA PHE A 125 11.97 9.73 4.07
C PHE A 125 12.80 10.08 5.31
N GLU A 126 13.69 9.18 5.74
CA GLU A 126 14.59 9.39 6.88
C GLU A 126 15.50 10.61 6.67
N LYS A 127 16.11 10.71 5.48
CA LYS A 127 17.03 11.80 5.15
C LYS A 127 16.35 13.17 5.19
N TYR A 128 15.11 13.25 4.74
CA TYR A 128 14.33 14.49 4.70
C TYR A 128 13.50 14.71 5.96
N ASN A 129 13.65 13.85 6.98
CA ASN A 129 12.92 13.89 8.25
C ASN A 129 11.40 13.92 8.06
N LEU A 130 10.92 13.11 7.10
CA LEU A 130 9.52 12.88 6.83
C LEU A 130 9.08 11.55 7.46
N ALA A 131 7.81 11.45 7.85
CA ALA A 131 7.25 10.21 8.36
C ALA A 131 6.92 9.27 7.20
N VAL A 132 7.38 8.02 7.26
CA VAL A 132 6.97 6.99 6.31
C VAL A 132 5.48 6.69 6.56
N PRO A 133 4.60 6.75 5.53
CA PRO A 133 3.19 6.41 5.70
C PRO A 133 3.04 4.93 6.05
N ALA A 134 1.88 4.58 6.64
CA ALA A 134 1.52 3.18 6.82
C ALA A 134 1.34 2.50 5.46
N ASP A 135 1.71 1.23 5.39
CA ASP A 135 1.44 0.42 4.21
C ASP A 135 -0.03 -0.02 4.22
N GLU A 136 -0.78 0.45 3.25
CA GLU A 136 -2.20 0.13 3.03
C GLU A 136 -2.41 -0.59 1.69
N SER A 137 -1.32 -1.03 1.03
CA SER A 137 -1.34 -1.61 -0.31
C SER A 137 -2.27 -2.82 -0.46
N ALA A 138 -2.41 -3.63 0.58
CA ALA A 138 -3.28 -4.81 0.58
C ALA A 138 -4.77 -4.49 0.31
N ASP A 139 -5.20 -3.26 0.64
CA ASP A 139 -6.57 -2.78 0.38
C ASP A 139 -6.75 -2.29 -1.06
N HIS A 140 -5.66 -2.16 -1.81
CA HIS A 140 -5.63 -1.54 -3.13
C HIS A 140 -5.26 -2.48 -4.28
N ILE A 141 -4.82 -3.72 -4.01
CA ILE A 141 -4.42 -4.67 -5.03
C ILE A 141 -5.55 -5.05 -5.98
N GLN A 142 -5.23 -5.19 -7.26
CA GLN A 142 -6.14 -5.74 -8.26
C GLN A 142 -6.03 -7.27 -8.29
N ARG A 143 -7.11 -7.96 -7.89
CA ARG A 143 -7.16 -9.42 -7.86
C ARG A 143 -7.48 -9.95 -9.25
N ALA A 144 -6.51 -10.61 -9.88
CA ALA A 144 -6.66 -11.23 -11.18
C ALA A 144 -7.34 -12.62 -11.07
N ALA A 145 -8.08 -13.00 -12.10
CA ALA A 145 -8.71 -14.31 -12.19
C ALA A 145 -7.74 -15.40 -12.69
N ASP A 146 -6.71 -15.02 -13.42
CA ASP A 146 -5.66 -15.91 -13.92
C ASP A 146 -4.33 -15.18 -14.11
N VAL A 147 -3.28 -15.94 -14.46
CA VAL A 147 -1.91 -15.41 -14.63
C VAL A 147 -1.83 -14.41 -15.78
N ARG A 148 -2.61 -14.60 -16.84
CA ARG A 148 -2.59 -13.66 -17.97
C ARG A 148 -3.14 -12.29 -17.56
N GLU A 149 -4.30 -12.28 -16.88
CA GLU A 149 -4.88 -11.04 -16.36
C GLU A 149 -3.93 -10.36 -15.35
N ALA A 150 -3.27 -11.15 -14.50
CA ALA A 150 -2.26 -10.60 -13.60
C ALA A 150 -1.09 -9.93 -14.34
N LEU A 151 -0.60 -10.55 -15.42
CA LEU A 151 0.45 -9.97 -16.25
C LEU A 151 -0.01 -8.68 -16.94
N ASP A 152 -1.25 -8.64 -17.45
CA ASP A 152 -1.82 -7.45 -18.09
C ASP A 152 -1.98 -6.31 -17.07
N ASN A 153 -2.51 -6.59 -15.87
CA ASN A 153 -2.70 -5.61 -14.80
C ASN A 153 -1.36 -5.04 -14.31
N CYS A 154 -0.39 -5.89 -14.02
CA CYS A 154 0.91 -5.44 -13.54
C CYS A 154 1.70 -4.70 -14.63
N ALA A 155 1.58 -5.09 -15.91
CA ALA A 155 2.17 -4.31 -17.00
C ALA A 155 1.55 -2.91 -17.10
N ALA A 156 0.25 -2.76 -16.86
CA ALA A 156 -0.42 -1.45 -16.80
C ALA A 156 0.06 -0.64 -15.59
N GLY A 157 0.21 -1.26 -14.42
CA GLY A 157 0.77 -0.63 -13.22
C GLY A 157 2.17 -0.07 -13.46
N GLU A 158 3.05 -0.83 -14.13
CA GLU A 158 4.40 -0.34 -14.48
C GLU A 158 4.37 0.86 -15.44
N VAL A 159 3.39 0.91 -16.35
CA VAL A 159 3.21 2.10 -17.22
C VAL A 159 2.86 3.33 -16.39
N ASP A 160 1.96 3.20 -15.42
CA ASP A 160 1.57 4.30 -14.53
C ASP A 160 2.71 4.71 -13.59
N ASN A 161 3.47 3.74 -13.04
CA ASN A 161 4.67 3.99 -12.24
C ASN A 161 5.73 4.80 -13.02
N ILE A 162 6.05 4.39 -14.24
CA ILE A 162 6.97 5.12 -15.12
C ILE A 162 6.46 6.55 -15.38
N ALA A 163 5.16 6.71 -15.64
CA ALA A 163 4.56 8.02 -15.87
C ALA A 163 4.63 8.90 -14.61
N MET A 164 4.38 8.33 -13.43
CA MET A 164 4.53 9.00 -12.13
C MET A 164 5.95 9.53 -11.93
N TYR A 165 6.95 8.68 -12.06
CA TYR A 165 8.34 9.12 -11.90
C TYR A 165 8.76 10.14 -12.96
N ASN A 166 8.31 10.02 -14.19
CA ASN A 166 8.56 11.05 -15.22
C ASN A 166 7.98 12.40 -14.78
N LYS A 167 6.75 12.42 -14.26
CA LYS A 167 6.11 13.62 -13.72
C LYS A 167 6.89 14.24 -12.56
N PHE A 168 7.42 13.41 -11.64
CA PHE A 168 8.25 13.87 -10.53
C PHE A 168 9.58 14.44 -11.00
N LEU A 169 10.19 13.83 -12.00
CA LEU A 169 11.47 14.27 -12.58
C LEU A 169 11.37 15.61 -13.34
N GLU A 170 10.17 16.05 -13.69
CA GLU A 170 9.93 17.40 -14.25
C GLU A 170 9.91 18.48 -13.16
N GLN A 171 9.81 18.12 -11.89
CA GLN A 171 9.78 19.06 -10.78
C GLN A 171 11.19 19.55 -10.40
N ASP A 172 11.24 20.68 -9.67
CA ASP A 172 12.49 21.18 -9.08
C ASP A 172 12.77 20.42 -7.77
N ILE A 173 13.54 19.33 -7.89
CA ILE A 173 13.86 18.40 -6.81
C ILE A 173 15.38 18.29 -6.61
N PRO A 174 15.84 17.96 -5.39
CA PRO A 174 17.26 17.75 -5.08
C PRO A 174 17.90 16.66 -5.94
N ASP A 175 19.22 16.75 -6.18
CA ASP A 175 19.96 15.83 -7.04
C ASP A 175 19.89 14.37 -6.58
N ASP A 176 19.88 14.12 -5.28
CA ASP A 176 19.78 12.77 -4.72
C ASP A 176 18.37 12.17 -4.90
N VAL A 177 17.32 12.97 -4.71
CA VAL A 177 15.94 12.57 -5.01
C VAL A 177 15.80 12.27 -6.50
N ARG A 178 16.33 13.13 -7.35
CA ARG A 178 16.36 12.93 -8.80
C ARG A 178 17.09 11.64 -9.18
N ALA A 179 18.21 11.35 -8.51
CA ALA A 179 18.95 10.11 -8.77
C ALA A 179 18.14 8.87 -8.39
N THR A 180 17.50 8.86 -7.21
CA THR A 180 16.63 7.75 -6.77
C THR A 180 15.45 7.58 -7.71
N PHE A 181 14.66 8.62 -7.98
CA PHE A 181 13.51 8.52 -8.90
C PHE A 181 13.90 8.08 -10.32
N THR A 182 15.08 8.48 -10.79
CA THR A 182 15.59 8.00 -12.08
C THR A 182 15.92 6.50 -12.03
N ALA A 183 16.51 6.03 -10.94
CA ALA A 183 16.84 4.60 -10.78
C ALA A 183 15.57 3.74 -10.71
N LEU A 184 14.57 4.14 -9.90
CA LEU A 184 13.30 3.45 -9.75
C LEU A 184 12.54 3.39 -11.08
N ARG A 185 12.38 4.52 -11.77
CA ARG A 185 11.78 4.55 -13.11
C ARG A 185 12.45 3.58 -14.09
N ASN A 186 13.79 3.55 -14.11
CA ASN A 186 14.52 2.67 -15.02
C ASN A 186 14.34 1.18 -14.66
N ALA A 187 14.16 0.86 -13.37
CA ALA A 187 13.82 -0.48 -12.92
C ALA A 187 12.44 -0.89 -13.42
N SER A 188 11.43 0.00 -13.27
CA SER A 188 10.07 -0.23 -13.76
C SER A 188 10.00 -0.39 -15.28
N GLU A 189 10.85 0.32 -16.05
CA GLU A 189 10.99 0.08 -17.50
C GLU A 189 11.47 -1.36 -17.77
N GLY A 190 12.37 -1.89 -16.94
CA GLY A 190 12.84 -3.28 -17.01
C GLY A 190 11.74 -4.28 -16.64
N HIS A 191 10.96 -4.01 -15.60
CA HIS A 191 9.82 -4.83 -15.16
C HIS A 191 8.74 -4.88 -16.26
N LEU A 192 8.36 -3.73 -16.83
CA LEU A 192 7.42 -3.65 -17.95
C LEU A 192 7.87 -4.51 -19.15
N GLN A 193 9.16 -4.47 -19.51
CA GLN A 193 9.70 -5.33 -20.57
C GLN A 193 9.57 -6.82 -20.21
N ALA A 194 9.79 -7.20 -18.95
CA ALA A 194 9.67 -8.58 -18.48
C ALA A 194 8.20 -9.06 -18.52
N PHE A 195 7.24 -8.22 -18.13
CA PHE A 195 5.81 -8.50 -18.23
C PHE A 195 5.38 -8.67 -19.68
N ASN A 196 5.70 -7.71 -20.55
CA ASN A 196 5.35 -7.78 -21.97
C ASN A 196 5.92 -9.04 -22.64
N LYS A 197 7.17 -9.41 -22.34
CA LYS A 197 7.78 -10.65 -22.85
C LYS A 197 7.06 -11.90 -22.33
N SER A 198 6.51 -11.86 -21.10
CA SER A 198 5.77 -13.00 -20.57
C SER A 198 4.38 -13.11 -21.19
N LEU A 199 3.72 -11.98 -21.49
CA LEU A 199 2.44 -11.93 -22.20
C LEU A 199 2.49 -12.53 -23.61
N GLU A 200 3.65 -12.51 -24.29
CA GLU A 200 3.84 -13.14 -25.59
C GLU A 200 3.62 -14.68 -25.58
N LYS A 201 3.57 -15.29 -24.39
CA LYS A 201 3.38 -16.75 -24.22
C LYS A 201 1.90 -17.13 -24.11
N TYR A 202 1.02 -16.17 -23.94
CA TYR A 202 -0.43 -16.32 -23.77
C TYR A 202 -1.22 -15.78 -24.98
#